data_c9e40b5aeac029e1fd5a9eda2a7104a5
#
_entry.id   c9e40b5aeac029e1fd5a9eda2a7104a5
#
_cell.length_a   1.000
_cell.length_b   1.000
_cell.length_c   1.000
_cell.angle_alpha   90.00
_cell.angle_beta   90.00
_cell.angle_gamma   90.00
#
_symmetry.space_group_name_H-M   'P 1'
#
loop_
_entity.id
_entity.type
_entity.pdbx_description
1 polymer ?
#
loop_
_entity_poly.entity_id
_entity_poly.type
_entity_poly.pdbx_seq_one_letter_code
_entity_poly.pdbx_strand_id
1 'polypeptide(L)'
;IEEIAFDYSFILKITNKLNIPTIGIGAGNKCDGQIQVYHDILGLYGDLMPKHTKRYGNLGTEIQSKLAEYKKEVEVKKFPSQKHFTTTKISL
;
A
#
# COMPACT_ATOMS: atom_id res chain seq x y z
N ILE A 1 29.51 -9.76 -7.40
CA ILE A 1 29.06 -9.62 -6.01
C ILE A 1 28.34 -10.90 -5.64
N GLU A 2 28.91 -11.60 -4.69
CA GLU A 2 28.24 -12.78 -4.15
C GLU A 2 27.03 -12.34 -3.36
N GLU A 3 25.88 -12.91 -3.69
CA GLU A 3 24.71 -12.74 -2.88
C GLU A 3 24.93 -13.45 -1.54
N ILE A 4 24.91 -12.70 -0.47
CA ILE A 4 24.93 -13.27 0.86
C ILE A 4 23.49 -13.64 1.18
N ALA A 5 23.18 -14.91 1.01
CA ALA A 5 21.88 -15.43 1.42
C ALA A 5 21.95 -15.69 2.93
N PHE A 6 21.30 -14.85 3.71
CA PHE A 6 21.09 -15.13 5.12
C PHE A 6 19.90 -16.07 5.26
N ASP A 7 20.14 -17.30 5.70
CA ASP A 7 19.01 -18.14 6.06
C ASP A 7 18.41 -17.63 7.38
N TYR A 8 17.19 -18.04 7.64
CA TYR A 8 16.50 -17.57 8.85
C TYR A 8 17.16 -18.05 10.15
N SER A 9 17.98 -19.09 10.12
CA SER A 9 18.68 -19.56 11.32
C SER A 9 19.76 -18.55 11.76
N PHE A 10 20.41 -17.90 10.82
CA PHE A 10 21.36 -16.85 11.09
C PHE A 10 20.66 -15.63 11.69
N ILE A 11 19.54 -15.23 11.12
CA ILE A 11 18.73 -14.13 11.62
C ILE A 11 18.23 -14.42 13.05
N LEU A 12 17.81 -15.65 13.32
CA LEU A 12 17.40 -16.05 14.65
C LEU A 12 18.55 -15.92 15.65
N LYS A 13 19.77 -16.31 15.26
CA LYS A 13 20.94 -16.18 16.15
C LYS A 13 21.23 -14.73 16.49
N ILE A 14 21.15 -13.82 15.51
CA ILE A 14 21.33 -12.39 15.74
C ILE A 14 20.28 -11.88 16.71
N THR A 15 19.02 -12.21 16.45
CA THR A 15 17.89 -11.76 17.27
C THR A 15 18.05 -12.24 18.72
N ASN A 16 18.47 -13.48 18.91
CA ASN A 16 18.64 -14.05 20.25
C ASN A 16 19.84 -13.46 21.01
N LYS A 17 20.83 -12.94 20.29
CA LYS A 17 22.02 -12.34 20.92
C LYS A 17 21.87 -10.87 21.26
N LEU A 18 20.96 -10.19 20.62
CA LEU A 18 20.77 -8.75 20.85
C LEU A 18 19.78 -8.51 21.98
N ASN A 19 20.04 -7.45 22.75
CA ASN A 19 19.13 -7.01 23.81
C ASN A 19 18.11 -5.98 23.31
N ILE A 20 18.17 -5.64 22.01
CA ILE A 20 17.24 -4.72 21.37
C ILE A 20 16.40 -5.47 20.37
N PRO A 21 15.19 -4.99 20.06
CA PRO A 21 14.35 -5.63 19.04
C PRO A 21 15.00 -5.60 17.66
N THR A 22 14.77 -6.66 16.88
CA THR A 22 15.15 -6.71 15.47
C THR A 22 13.92 -6.55 14.60
N ILE A 23 14.05 -5.75 13.55
CA ILE A 23 12.97 -5.55 12.57
C ILE A 23 13.50 -5.96 11.21
N GLY A 24 12.86 -6.94 10.61
CA GLY A 24 13.29 -7.47 9.32
C GLY A 24 12.45 -6.96 8.16
N ILE A 25 13.10 -6.81 7.03
CA ILE A 25 12.45 -6.59 5.76
C ILE A 25 12.96 -7.64 4.79
N GLY A 26 12.10 -8.61 4.46
CA GLY A 26 12.50 -9.71 3.57
C GLY A 26 13.55 -10.65 4.18
N ALA A 27 13.71 -10.67 5.49
CA ALA A 27 14.74 -11.45 6.17
C ALA A 27 14.18 -12.69 6.90
N GLY A 28 12.96 -13.10 6.60
CA GLY A 28 12.31 -14.24 7.23
C GLY A 28 11.54 -13.83 8.49
N ASN A 29 10.97 -14.81 9.18
CA ASN A 29 10.04 -14.55 10.28
C ASN A 29 10.67 -14.68 11.67
N LYS A 30 11.99 -14.71 11.78
CA LYS A 30 12.68 -14.91 13.07
C LYS A 30 13.12 -13.61 13.73
N CYS A 31 12.78 -12.47 13.15
CA CYS A 31 12.95 -11.16 13.78
C CYS A 31 11.81 -10.87 14.74
N ASP A 32 12.03 -9.91 15.64
CA ASP A 32 10.99 -9.50 16.58
C ASP A 32 9.84 -8.77 15.88
N GLY A 33 10.13 -8.06 14.80
CA GLY A 33 9.13 -7.38 14.03
C GLY A 33 9.43 -7.43 12.54
N GLN A 34 8.48 -6.99 11.75
CA GLN A 34 8.57 -6.94 10.29
C GLN A 34 8.17 -5.58 9.80
N ILE A 35 8.83 -5.12 8.74
CA ILE A 35 8.43 -3.90 8.06
C ILE A 35 8.21 -4.18 6.59
N GLN A 36 7.23 -3.52 6.01
CA GLN A 36 6.91 -3.60 4.60
C GLN A 36 6.36 -2.25 4.16
N VAL A 37 6.68 -1.85 2.92
CA VAL A 37 6.16 -0.59 2.38
C VAL A 37 4.65 -0.68 2.26
N TYR A 38 3.93 0.35 2.74
CA TYR A 38 2.47 0.28 2.74
C TYR A 38 1.87 0.22 1.33
N HIS A 39 2.53 0.78 0.33
CA HIS A 39 2.11 0.64 -1.07
C HIS A 39 2.04 -0.83 -1.49
N ASP A 40 2.98 -1.63 -1.00
CA ASP A 40 2.99 -3.06 -1.30
C ASP A 40 1.92 -3.81 -0.51
N ILE A 41 1.77 -3.46 0.77
CA ILE A 41 0.75 -4.07 1.64
C ILE A 41 -0.64 -3.87 1.07
N LEU A 42 -0.92 -2.66 0.60
CA LEU A 42 -2.26 -2.27 0.14
C LEU A 42 -2.48 -2.50 -1.36
N GLY A 43 -1.43 -2.86 -2.09
CA GLY A 43 -1.57 -3.08 -3.52
C GLY A 43 -1.87 -1.81 -4.29
N LEU A 44 -1.15 -0.72 -3.98
CA LEU A 44 -1.33 0.56 -4.67
C LEU A 44 -0.61 0.61 -6.01
N TYR A 45 0.46 -0.17 -6.16
CA TYR A 45 1.12 -0.34 -7.45
C TYR A 45 0.36 -1.37 -8.30
N GLY A 46 0.61 -1.36 -9.61
CA GLY A 46 0.00 -2.30 -10.53
C GLY A 46 0.49 -3.74 -10.35
N ASP A 47 1.05 -4.32 -11.41
CA ASP A 47 1.36 -5.75 -11.42
C ASP A 47 2.65 -6.11 -10.70
N LEU A 48 3.53 -5.14 -10.47
CA LEU A 48 4.82 -5.40 -9.84
C LEU A 48 4.63 -5.66 -8.34
N MET A 49 5.03 -6.85 -7.92
CA MET A 49 5.03 -7.23 -6.51
C MET A 49 6.37 -7.84 -6.15
N PRO A 50 7.20 -7.15 -5.34
CA PRO A 50 8.47 -7.72 -4.91
C PRO A 50 8.26 -9.04 -4.16
N LYS A 51 9.21 -9.95 -4.33
CA LYS A 51 9.10 -11.32 -3.77
C LYS A 51 8.96 -11.33 -2.25
N HIS A 52 9.60 -10.37 -1.58
CA HIS A 52 9.60 -10.32 -0.11
C HIS A 52 8.37 -9.64 0.47
N THR A 53 7.43 -9.20 -0.37
CA THR A 53 6.24 -8.50 0.08
C THR A 53 5.02 -9.41 0.00
N LYS A 54 4.05 -9.13 0.85
CA LYS A 54 2.75 -9.74 0.79
C LYS A 54 1.70 -8.65 0.63
N ARG A 55 0.85 -8.83 -0.37
CA ARG A 55 -0.22 -7.88 -0.67
C ARG A 55 -1.49 -8.32 0.06
N TYR A 56 -1.99 -7.46 0.93
CA TYR A 56 -3.20 -7.73 1.70
C TYR A 56 -4.45 -7.13 1.08
N GLY A 57 -4.28 -6.24 0.12
CA GLY A 57 -5.38 -5.62 -0.60
C GLY A 57 -4.97 -5.29 -2.02
N ASN A 58 -5.92 -4.85 -2.82
CA ASN A 58 -5.67 -4.43 -4.20
C ASN A 58 -6.34 -3.07 -4.44
N LEU A 59 -5.96 -2.10 -3.62
CA LEU A 59 -6.58 -0.78 -3.62
C LEU A 59 -6.26 0.03 -4.87
N GLY A 60 -5.13 -0.25 -5.52
CA GLY A 60 -4.78 0.44 -6.76
C GLY A 60 -5.83 0.26 -7.84
N THR A 61 -6.33 -0.96 -8.01
CA THR A 61 -7.40 -1.25 -8.96
C THR A 61 -8.69 -0.54 -8.57
N GLU A 62 -9.02 -0.56 -7.29
CA GLU A 62 -10.21 0.11 -6.78
C GLU A 62 -10.15 1.62 -6.95
N ILE A 63 -8.99 2.23 -6.68
CA ILE A 63 -8.77 3.66 -6.88
C ILE A 63 -8.98 4.02 -8.35
N GLN A 64 -8.40 3.27 -9.28
CA GLN A 64 -8.58 3.51 -10.71
C GLN A 64 -10.04 3.43 -11.13
N SER A 65 -10.76 2.44 -10.62
CA SER A 65 -12.18 2.27 -10.90
C SER A 65 -13.01 3.45 -10.41
N LYS A 66 -12.73 3.92 -9.20
CA LYS A 66 -13.46 5.05 -8.60
C LYS A 66 -13.17 6.36 -9.32
N LEU A 67 -11.92 6.58 -9.72
CA LEU A 67 -11.58 7.79 -10.49
C LEU A 67 -12.21 7.77 -11.88
N ALA A 68 -12.29 6.60 -12.52
CA ALA A 68 -12.95 6.47 -13.81
C ALA A 68 -14.46 6.74 -13.70
N GLU A 69 -15.09 6.26 -12.62
CA GLU A 69 -16.49 6.52 -12.34
C GLU A 69 -16.75 8.01 -12.13
N TYR A 70 -15.92 8.66 -11.33
CA TYR A 70 -16.00 10.10 -11.11
C TYR A 70 -15.90 10.88 -12.41
N LYS A 71 -14.90 10.57 -13.22
CA LYS A 71 -14.70 11.24 -14.51
C LYS A 71 -15.93 11.09 -15.40
N LYS A 72 -16.49 9.90 -15.48
CA LYS A 72 -17.68 9.66 -16.30
C LYS A 72 -18.89 10.45 -15.81
N GLU A 73 -19.09 10.50 -14.50
CA GLU A 73 -20.22 11.25 -13.93
C GLU A 73 -20.10 12.75 -14.19
N VAL A 74 -18.89 13.28 -14.17
CA VAL A 74 -18.65 14.67 -14.53
C VAL A 74 -18.95 14.92 -16.00
N GLU A 75 -18.50 14.03 -16.87
CA GLU A 75 -18.70 14.16 -18.31
C GLU A 75 -20.18 14.14 -18.70
N VAL A 76 -20.98 13.30 -18.05
CA VAL A 76 -22.42 13.16 -18.33
C VAL A 76 -23.27 14.09 -17.47
N LYS A 77 -22.66 14.99 -16.68
CA LYS A 77 -23.38 15.96 -15.84
C LYS A 77 -24.19 15.34 -14.70
N LYS A 78 -23.85 14.12 -14.30
CA LYS A 78 -24.45 13.46 -13.16
C LYS A 78 -23.88 13.97 -11.84
N PHE A 79 -22.60 14.34 -11.85
CA PHE A 79 -21.95 14.97 -10.72
C PHE A 79 -21.47 16.37 -11.15
N PRO A 80 -21.65 17.42 -10.35
CA PRO A 80 -22.35 17.42 -9.05
C PRO A 80 -23.87 17.40 -9.21
N SER A 81 -24.55 16.76 -8.24
CA SER A 81 -25.99 16.90 -8.09
C SER A 81 -26.30 18.05 -7.14
N GLN A 82 -27.57 18.39 -6.96
CA GLN A 82 -27.97 19.52 -6.12
C GLN A 82 -27.47 19.45 -4.68
N LYS A 83 -27.24 18.25 -4.15
CA LYS A 83 -26.70 18.09 -2.80
C LYS A 83 -25.19 18.35 -2.71
N HIS A 84 -24.52 18.58 -3.80
CA HIS A 84 -23.07 18.78 -3.84
C HIS A 84 -22.68 20.24 -4.10
N PHE A 85 -23.63 21.14 -4.25
CA PHE A 85 -23.34 22.57 -4.43
C PHE A 85 -24.41 23.43 -3.76
N THR A 86 -24.05 24.67 -3.48
CA THR A 86 -24.94 25.63 -2.84
C THR A 86 -25.39 26.64 -3.88
N THR A 87 -26.69 26.94 -3.92
CA THR A 87 -27.23 27.96 -4.77
C THR A 87 -27.36 29.25 -3.96
N THR A 88 -26.68 30.33 -4.39
CA THR A 88 -26.80 31.65 -3.78
C THR A 88 -27.39 32.55 -4.80
N LYS A 89 -28.47 33.25 -4.43
CA LYS A 89 -29.00 34.33 -5.29
C LYS A 89 -28.07 35.50 -5.29
N ILE A 90 -27.51 35.80 -6.45
CA ILE A 90 -26.71 36.98 -6.66
C ILE A 90 -27.55 37.91 -7.54
N SER A 91 -27.83 39.15 -7.05
CA SER A 91 -28.48 40.14 -7.83
C SER A 91 -27.44 40.84 -8.69
N LEU A 92 -27.49 40.61 -9.98
CA LEU A 92 -26.60 41.27 -10.95
C LEU A 92 -27.26 42.46 -11.58
#